data_0a1218b11f18fa0ff52b3b99ca360c1a
#
_entry.id   0a1218b11f18fa0ff52b3b99ca360c1a
#
_cell.length_a   1.000
_cell.length_b   1.000
_cell.length_c   1.000
_cell.angle_alpha   90.00
_cell.angle_beta   90.00
_cell.angle_gamma   90.00
#
_symmetry.space_group_name_H-M   'P 1'
#
loop_
_entity.id
_entity.type
_entity.pdbx_description
1 polymer ?
#
loop_
_entity_poly.entity_id
_entity_poly.type
_entity_poly.pdbx_seq_one_letter_code
_entity_poly.pdbx_strand_id
1 'polypeptide(L)'
;MLTFFSNSLSRHVQFDQLEALDKEQLSAFHAELCETIGTLNAVLTEAKSKERASGVLMDTDWLHRVSTKKRIALKFATEAHSRIHGGTTIEQRQKYEELYKQRLRAILVEEFGENELQEIEQEAMQAAKTDYRTWVETTKQPMWFVP
;
A
#
# COMPACT_ATOMS: atom_id res chain seq x y z
N MET A 1 5.17 0.62 19.16
CA MET A 1 5.62 1.54 18.08
C MET A 1 6.64 0.83 17.21
N LEU A 2 6.49 0.91 15.88
CA LEU A 2 7.38 0.25 14.96
C LEU A 2 8.69 1.03 14.82
N THR A 3 9.82 0.31 14.93
CA THR A 3 11.16 0.86 14.75
C THR A 3 11.95 -0.03 13.79
N PHE A 4 12.88 0.59 13.07
CA PHE A 4 13.81 -0.10 12.19
C PHE A 4 15.20 0.50 12.35
N PHE A 5 16.20 -0.35 12.57
CA PHE A 5 17.59 0.14 12.64
C PHE A 5 18.12 0.36 11.23
N SER A 6 18.51 1.60 10.93
CA SER A 6 19.07 1.97 9.64
C SER A 6 20.59 2.08 9.73
N ASN A 7 21.29 1.30 8.93
CA ASN A 7 22.75 1.39 8.79
C ASN A 7 23.18 2.68 8.09
N SER A 8 22.41 3.12 7.09
CA SER A 8 22.71 4.35 6.36
C SER A 8 22.57 5.60 7.21
N LEU A 9 21.65 5.62 8.16
CA LEU A 9 21.42 6.70 9.10
C LEU A 9 22.10 6.49 10.45
N SER A 10 22.66 5.28 10.69
CA SER A 10 23.33 4.87 11.92
C SER A 10 22.49 5.06 13.18
N ARG A 11 21.18 4.84 13.08
CA ARG A 11 20.26 4.98 14.20
C ARG A 11 18.98 4.16 13.99
N HIS A 12 18.23 3.97 15.09
CA HIS A 12 16.87 3.47 15.00
C HIS A 12 15.94 4.54 14.45
N VAL A 13 15.15 4.19 13.47
CA VAL A 13 14.13 5.06 12.88
C VAL A 13 12.76 4.59 13.35
N GLN A 14 12.00 5.48 13.97
CA GLN A 14 10.61 5.21 14.31
C GLN A 14 9.72 5.56 13.13
N PHE A 15 8.61 4.82 12.97
CA PHE A 15 7.71 4.99 11.82
C PHE A 15 7.17 6.42 11.71
N ASP A 16 6.84 7.05 12.83
CA ASP A 16 6.35 8.42 12.89
C ASP A 16 7.45 9.49 12.69
N GLN A 17 8.72 9.10 12.76
CA GLN A 17 9.86 10.00 12.51
C GLN A 17 10.24 10.12 11.03
N LEU A 18 9.59 9.40 10.13
CA LEU A 18 9.84 9.50 8.70
C LEU A 18 9.60 10.92 8.16
N GLU A 19 8.72 11.67 8.79
CA GLU A 19 8.47 13.07 8.46
C GLU A 19 9.69 13.98 8.66
N ALA A 20 10.56 13.64 9.60
CA ALA A 20 11.73 14.42 9.94
C ALA A 20 12.91 14.19 8.98
N LEU A 21 12.83 13.18 8.11
CA LEU A 21 13.89 12.87 7.16
C LEU A 21 13.73 13.75 5.91
N ASP A 22 14.87 14.27 5.42
CA ASP A 22 14.89 14.96 4.14
C ASP A 22 14.78 13.97 2.97
N LYS A 23 14.60 14.47 1.76
CA LYS A 23 14.43 13.65 0.56
C LYS A 23 15.62 12.73 0.28
N GLU A 24 16.83 13.21 0.52
CA GLU A 24 18.07 12.45 0.34
C GLU A 24 18.16 11.31 1.36
N GLN A 25 17.89 11.60 2.63
CA GLN A 25 17.83 10.60 3.69
C GLN A 25 16.74 9.56 3.45
N LEU A 26 15.55 9.98 3.02
CA LEU A 26 14.46 9.07 2.65
C LEU A 26 14.85 8.15 1.50
N SER A 27 15.50 8.68 0.48
CA SER A 27 15.94 7.88 -0.68
C SER A 27 16.97 6.84 -0.28
N ALA A 28 17.95 7.20 0.53
CA ALA A 28 18.95 6.28 1.05
C ALA A 28 18.32 5.21 1.95
N PHE A 29 17.41 5.60 2.81
CA PHE A 29 16.69 4.70 3.70
C PHE A 29 15.80 3.73 2.94
N HIS A 30 15.09 4.21 1.93
CA HIS A 30 14.25 3.38 1.05
C HIS A 30 15.08 2.33 0.30
N ALA A 31 16.23 2.72 -0.25
CA ALA A 31 17.15 1.80 -0.92
C ALA A 31 17.64 0.71 0.03
N GLU A 32 18.00 1.05 1.25
CA GLU A 32 18.39 0.11 2.30
C GLU A 32 17.25 -0.88 2.64
N LEU A 33 16.03 -0.36 2.77
CA LEU A 33 14.85 -1.20 3.04
C LEU A 33 14.58 -2.19 1.91
N CYS A 34 14.69 -1.76 0.66
CA CYS A 34 14.52 -2.63 -0.51
C CYS A 34 15.58 -3.74 -0.53
N GLU A 35 16.83 -3.42 -0.21
CA GLU A 35 17.92 -4.40 -0.09
C GLU A 35 17.64 -5.40 1.04
N THR A 36 17.22 -4.92 2.20
CA THR A 36 16.85 -5.77 3.34
C THR A 36 15.71 -6.72 2.99
N ILE A 37 14.67 -6.23 2.33
CA ILE A 37 13.53 -7.05 1.88
C ILE A 37 13.98 -8.11 0.90
N GLY A 38 14.83 -7.75 -0.06
CA GLY A 38 15.41 -8.71 -1.02
C GLY A 38 16.20 -9.80 -0.33
N THR A 39 17.04 -9.46 0.64
CA THR A 39 17.82 -10.42 1.44
C THR A 39 16.91 -11.34 2.25
N LEU A 40 15.88 -10.80 2.91
CA LEU A 40 14.94 -11.60 3.68
C LEU A 40 14.13 -12.55 2.80
N ASN A 41 13.74 -12.12 1.61
CA ASN A 41 13.05 -12.96 0.64
C ASN A 41 13.94 -14.12 0.17
N ALA A 42 15.22 -13.84 -0.11
CA ALA A 42 16.18 -14.86 -0.52
C ALA A 42 16.40 -15.90 0.60
N VAL A 43 16.55 -15.45 1.84
CA VAL A 43 16.71 -16.32 3.02
C VAL A 43 15.48 -17.20 3.23
N LEU A 44 14.28 -16.65 3.11
CA LEU A 44 13.03 -17.41 3.24
C LEU A 44 12.87 -18.43 2.11
N THR A 45 13.20 -18.08 0.88
CA THR A 45 13.13 -18.98 -0.26
C THR A 45 14.11 -20.13 -0.11
N GLU A 46 15.34 -19.85 0.31
CA GLU A 46 16.35 -20.88 0.58
C GLU A 46 15.92 -21.84 1.70
N ALA A 47 15.37 -21.30 2.78
CA ALA A 47 14.88 -22.11 3.90
C ALA A 47 13.73 -23.05 3.48
N LYS A 48 12.80 -22.55 2.67
CA LYS A 48 11.72 -23.37 2.10
C LYS A 48 12.24 -24.48 1.19
N SER A 49 13.25 -24.18 0.38
CA SER A 49 13.89 -25.16 -0.49
C SER A 49 14.59 -26.25 0.32
N LYS A 50 15.30 -25.89 1.38
CA LYS A 50 15.94 -26.85 2.30
C LYS A 50 14.92 -27.73 3.01
N GLU A 51 13.81 -27.17 3.45
CA GLU A 51 12.72 -27.93 4.07
C GLU A 51 12.15 -28.98 3.11
N ARG A 52 11.89 -28.58 1.85
CA ARG A 52 11.39 -29.50 0.81
C ARG A 52 12.40 -30.61 0.48
N ALA A 53 13.68 -30.28 0.42
CA ALA A 53 14.73 -31.25 0.08
C ALA A 53 15.05 -32.22 1.22
N SER A 54 15.06 -31.76 2.47
CA SER A 54 15.45 -32.55 3.64
C SER A 54 14.29 -33.17 4.40
N GLY A 55 13.06 -32.65 4.22
CA GLY A 55 11.88 -33.03 5.00
C GLY A 55 11.93 -32.57 6.45
N VAL A 56 12.94 -31.78 6.84
CA VAL A 56 13.06 -31.21 8.18
C VAL A 56 12.33 -29.87 8.21
N LEU A 57 11.38 -29.72 9.13
CA LEU A 57 10.61 -28.49 9.31
C LEU A 57 11.49 -27.33 9.78
N MET A 58 11.21 -26.13 9.27
CA MET A 58 11.87 -24.93 9.74
C MET A 58 11.51 -24.63 11.20
N ASP A 59 12.48 -24.03 11.93
CA ASP A 59 12.23 -23.50 13.26
C ASP A 59 11.14 -22.41 13.19
N THR A 60 10.04 -22.64 13.90
CA THR A 60 8.88 -21.76 13.92
C THR A 60 9.23 -20.38 14.48
N ASP A 61 10.05 -20.31 15.52
CA ASP A 61 10.47 -19.04 16.13
C ASP A 61 11.33 -18.23 15.18
N TRP A 62 12.27 -18.87 14.50
CA TRP A 62 13.09 -18.24 13.48
C TRP A 62 12.23 -17.69 12.32
N LEU A 63 11.32 -18.53 11.81
CA LEU A 63 10.41 -18.15 10.74
C LEU A 63 9.54 -16.94 11.12
N HIS A 64 9.03 -16.95 12.36
CA HIS A 64 8.24 -15.83 12.87
C HIS A 64 9.06 -14.54 12.95
N ARG A 65 10.29 -14.61 13.46
CA ARG A 65 11.17 -13.44 13.55
C ARG A 65 11.52 -12.86 12.18
N VAL A 66 11.89 -13.71 11.23
CA VAL A 66 12.23 -13.28 9.87
C VAL A 66 11.02 -12.68 9.15
N SER A 67 9.86 -13.32 9.26
CA SER A 67 8.61 -12.85 8.66
C SER A 67 8.16 -11.52 9.27
N THR A 68 8.31 -11.34 10.57
CA THR A 68 8.00 -10.10 11.27
C THR A 68 8.92 -8.97 10.82
N LYS A 69 10.22 -9.22 10.73
CA LYS A 69 11.20 -8.24 10.23
C LYS A 69 10.89 -7.81 8.80
N LYS A 70 10.56 -8.77 7.93
CA LYS A 70 10.15 -8.49 6.55
C LYS A 70 8.90 -7.60 6.50
N ARG A 71 7.89 -7.91 7.31
CA ARG A 71 6.65 -7.13 7.37
C ARG A 71 6.90 -5.70 7.82
N ILE A 72 7.74 -5.50 8.83
CA ILE A 72 8.12 -4.17 9.31
C ILE A 72 8.88 -3.41 8.23
N ALA A 73 9.85 -4.04 7.59
CA ALA A 73 10.62 -3.43 6.50
C ALA A 73 9.72 -3.02 5.33
N LEU A 74 8.76 -3.86 4.94
CA LEU A 74 7.78 -3.54 3.89
C LEU A 74 6.92 -2.33 4.25
N LYS A 75 6.50 -2.22 5.50
CA LYS A 75 5.70 -1.08 5.96
C LYS A 75 6.48 0.23 5.88
N PHE A 76 7.73 0.22 6.35
CA PHE A 76 8.61 1.38 6.23
C PHE A 76 8.92 1.73 4.77
N ALA A 77 9.19 0.73 3.93
CA ALA A 77 9.50 0.94 2.51
C ALA A 77 8.31 1.57 1.76
N THR A 78 7.10 1.11 2.01
CA THR A 78 5.88 1.65 1.40
C THR A 78 5.68 3.11 1.78
N GLU A 79 5.84 3.44 3.05
CA GLU A 79 5.68 4.82 3.52
C GLU A 79 6.80 5.73 2.98
N ALA A 80 8.05 5.28 3.00
CA ALA A 80 9.17 6.03 2.46
C ALA A 80 9.00 6.29 0.96
N HIS A 81 8.58 5.28 0.19
CA HIS A 81 8.29 5.41 -1.24
C HIS A 81 7.20 6.47 -1.49
N SER A 82 6.13 6.40 -0.73
CA SER A 82 5.03 7.36 -0.83
C SER A 82 5.50 8.79 -0.58
N ARG A 83 6.35 9.01 0.40
CA ARG A 83 6.88 10.34 0.73
C ARG A 83 7.89 10.85 -0.30
N ILE A 84 8.73 9.99 -0.85
CA ILE A 84 9.71 10.34 -1.90
C ILE A 84 8.99 10.83 -3.16
N HIS A 85 7.91 10.16 -3.54
CA HIS A 85 7.15 10.47 -4.75
C HIS A 85 6.02 11.47 -4.53
N GLY A 86 6.09 12.25 -3.44
CA GLY A 86 5.05 13.23 -3.11
C GLY A 86 3.73 12.60 -2.73
N GLY A 87 3.79 11.39 -2.17
CA GLY A 87 2.63 10.67 -1.68
C GLY A 87 1.87 11.49 -0.66
N THR A 88 0.60 11.65 -0.92
CA THR A 88 -0.32 12.37 -0.04
C THR A 88 -0.84 11.45 1.05
N THR A 89 -1.14 11.99 2.22
CA THR A 89 -1.88 11.26 3.25
C THR A 89 -3.26 10.88 2.70
N ILE A 90 -3.91 9.91 3.35
CA ILE A 90 -5.29 9.52 2.99
C ILE A 90 -6.22 10.74 3.05
N GLU A 91 -6.07 11.58 4.06
CA GLU A 91 -6.84 12.83 4.20
C GLU A 91 -6.62 13.79 3.04
N GLN A 92 -5.37 13.97 2.61
CA GLN A 92 -5.04 14.82 1.47
C GLN A 92 -5.62 14.29 0.17
N ARG A 93 -5.57 12.97 -0.06
CA ARG A 93 -6.17 12.32 -1.23
C ARG A 93 -7.69 12.50 -1.23
N GLN A 94 -8.34 12.25 -0.09
CA GLN A 94 -9.78 12.44 0.05
C GLN A 94 -10.18 13.88 -0.20
N LYS A 95 -9.42 14.84 0.33
CA LYS A 95 -9.65 16.26 0.09
C LYS A 95 -9.49 16.65 -1.37
N TYR A 96 -8.46 16.15 -2.02
CA TYR A 96 -8.24 16.36 -3.46
C TYR A 96 -9.40 15.78 -4.29
N GLU A 97 -9.83 14.56 -4.01
CA GLU A 97 -10.96 13.94 -4.70
C GLU A 97 -12.26 14.72 -4.50
N GLU A 98 -12.51 15.20 -3.29
CA GLU A 98 -13.68 16.04 -2.99
C GLU A 98 -13.65 17.34 -3.79
N LEU A 99 -12.52 18.04 -3.78
CA LEU A 99 -12.34 19.28 -4.56
C LEU A 99 -12.46 19.04 -6.06
N TYR A 100 -11.89 17.95 -6.55
CA TYR A 100 -12.00 17.57 -7.96
C TYR A 100 -13.46 17.31 -8.36
N LYS A 101 -14.20 16.55 -7.56
CA LYS A 101 -15.63 16.29 -7.80
C LYS A 101 -16.45 17.58 -7.79
N GLN A 102 -16.22 18.47 -6.84
CA GLN A 102 -16.89 19.76 -6.77
C GLN A 102 -16.62 20.61 -8.00
N ARG A 103 -15.37 20.67 -8.44
CA ARG A 103 -14.96 21.42 -9.60
C ARG A 103 -15.54 20.86 -10.89
N LEU A 104 -15.48 19.54 -11.04
CA LEU A 104 -16.07 18.84 -12.18
C LEU A 104 -17.57 19.09 -12.27
N ARG A 105 -18.28 18.98 -11.14
CA ARG A 105 -19.72 19.27 -11.08
C ARG A 105 -20.02 20.70 -11.49
N ALA A 106 -19.26 21.67 -11.01
CA ALA A 106 -19.45 23.08 -11.36
C ALA A 106 -19.28 23.32 -12.86
N ILE A 107 -18.28 22.72 -13.49
CA ILE A 107 -18.05 22.80 -14.93
C ILE A 107 -19.20 22.15 -15.70
N LEU A 108 -19.66 20.98 -15.27
CA LEU A 108 -20.76 20.28 -15.93
C LEU A 108 -22.08 21.02 -15.79
N VAL A 109 -22.36 21.65 -14.65
CA VAL A 109 -23.53 22.52 -14.48
C VAL A 109 -23.50 23.70 -15.42
N GLU A 110 -22.34 24.31 -15.61
CA GLU A 110 -22.14 25.44 -16.53
C GLU A 110 -22.37 25.03 -18.00
N GLU A 111 -21.90 23.83 -18.37
CA GLU A 111 -22.01 23.31 -19.75
C GLU A 111 -23.41 22.77 -20.09
N PHE A 112 -24.04 22.02 -19.21
CA PHE A 112 -25.25 21.25 -19.49
C PHE A 112 -26.50 21.75 -18.76
N GLY A 113 -26.35 22.56 -17.73
CA GLY A 113 -27.43 22.93 -16.83
C GLY A 113 -27.72 21.89 -15.78
N GLU A 114 -28.36 22.32 -14.70
CA GLU A 114 -28.56 21.50 -13.52
C GLU A 114 -29.50 20.29 -13.72
N ASN A 115 -30.58 20.48 -14.50
CA ASN A 115 -31.55 19.42 -14.76
C ASN A 115 -30.95 18.29 -15.59
N GLU A 116 -30.20 18.63 -16.63
CA GLU A 116 -29.52 17.65 -17.48
C GLU A 116 -28.42 16.91 -16.70
N LEU A 117 -27.71 17.64 -15.84
CA LEU A 117 -26.71 17.03 -14.97
C LEU A 117 -27.31 16.03 -13.98
N GLN A 118 -28.48 16.33 -13.40
CA GLN A 118 -29.18 15.39 -12.52
C GLN A 118 -29.56 14.10 -13.23
N GLU A 119 -30.00 14.18 -14.47
CA GLU A 119 -30.29 12.98 -15.28
C GLU A 119 -29.05 12.15 -15.53
N ILE A 120 -27.93 12.80 -15.87
CA ILE A 120 -26.63 12.15 -16.06
C ILE A 120 -26.15 11.50 -14.77
N GLU A 121 -26.27 12.18 -13.64
CA GLU A 121 -25.89 11.63 -12.33
C GLU A 121 -26.72 10.40 -11.95
N GLN A 122 -28.02 10.44 -12.23
CA GLN A 122 -28.89 9.27 -11.98
C GLN A 122 -28.51 8.08 -12.86
N GLU A 123 -28.23 8.33 -14.12
CA GLU A 123 -27.80 7.30 -15.06
C GLU A 123 -26.45 6.69 -14.63
N ALA A 124 -25.49 7.54 -14.25
CA ALA A 124 -24.20 7.10 -13.73
C ALA A 124 -24.34 6.31 -12.43
N MET A 125 -25.25 6.70 -11.54
CA MET A 125 -25.52 5.99 -10.29
C MET A 125 -26.11 4.61 -10.55
N GLN A 126 -27.03 4.47 -11.51
CA GLN A 126 -27.60 3.18 -11.88
C GLN A 126 -26.54 2.26 -12.51
N ALA A 127 -25.72 2.81 -13.40
CA ALA A 127 -24.61 2.07 -14.00
C ALA A 127 -23.61 1.59 -12.93
N ALA A 128 -23.24 2.46 -12.00
CA ALA A 128 -22.33 2.13 -10.90
C ALA A 128 -22.91 1.03 -9.99
N LYS A 129 -24.21 1.05 -9.70
CA LYS A 129 -24.85 0.00 -8.91
C LYS A 129 -24.81 -1.35 -9.62
N THR A 130 -25.02 -1.36 -10.93
CA THR A 130 -24.94 -2.57 -11.74
C THR A 130 -23.51 -3.11 -11.78
N ASP A 131 -22.54 -2.24 -11.98
CA ASP A 131 -21.11 -2.60 -11.99
C ASP A 131 -20.69 -3.14 -10.62
N TYR A 132 -21.13 -2.53 -9.55
CA TYR A 132 -20.84 -3.00 -8.19
C TYR A 132 -21.43 -4.39 -7.93
N ARG A 133 -22.66 -4.65 -8.34
CA ARG A 133 -23.27 -5.98 -8.22
C ARG A 133 -22.48 -7.03 -8.98
N THR A 134 -22.10 -6.72 -10.21
CA THR A 134 -21.30 -7.61 -11.04
C THR A 134 -19.94 -7.87 -10.38
N TRP A 135 -19.31 -6.84 -9.84
CA TRP A 135 -18.06 -6.98 -9.11
C TRP A 135 -18.19 -7.88 -7.87
N VAL A 136 -19.25 -7.67 -7.07
CA VAL A 136 -19.52 -8.49 -5.88
C VAL A 136 -19.74 -9.95 -6.28
N GLU A 137 -20.51 -10.23 -7.33
CA GLU A 137 -20.76 -11.59 -7.81
C GLU A 137 -19.48 -12.27 -8.33
N THR A 138 -18.65 -11.54 -9.08
CA THR A 138 -17.41 -12.08 -9.63
C THR A 138 -16.30 -12.26 -8.59
N THR A 139 -16.31 -11.46 -7.51
CA THR A 139 -15.35 -11.56 -6.42
C THR A 139 -15.83 -12.44 -5.27
N LYS A 140 -17.05 -12.96 -5.36
CA LYS A 140 -17.63 -13.89 -4.39
C LYS A 140 -16.93 -15.25 -4.48
N GLN A 141 -15.72 -15.32 -3.93
CA GLN A 141 -14.97 -16.56 -3.87
C GLN A 141 -15.18 -17.22 -2.51
N PRO A 142 -15.17 -18.58 -2.47
CA PRO A 142 -15.22 -19.27 -1.18
C PRO A 142 -14.06 -18.80 -0.29
N MET A 143 -14.30 -18.69 1.02
CA MET A 143 -13.29 -18.23 1.97
C MET A 143 -12.02 -19.08 2.00
N TRP A 144 -12.11 -20.34 1.57
CA TRP A 144 -10.96 -21.24 1.44
C TRP A 144 -10.18 -21.06 0.13
N PHE A 145 -10.71 -20.30 -0.80
CA PHE A 145 -10.02 -20.01 -2.05
C PHE A 145 -9.12 -18.78 -1.87
N VAL A 146 -7.84 -19.04 -1.70
CA VAL A 146 -6.82 -18.00 -1.68
C VAL A 146 -6.10 -18.06 -3.02
N PRO A 147 -6.21 -17.01 -3.86
CA PRO A 147 -5.51 -16.98 -5.14
C PRO A 147 -4.00 -17.00 -4.97
#